data_6f0de92b6ab44fd658e174c1e0499be2
#
_entry.id   6f0de92b6ab44fd658e174c1e0499be2
#
_cell.length_a   1.000
_cell.length_b   1.000
_cell.length_c   1.000
_cell.angle_alpha   90.00
_cell.angle_beta   90.00
_cell.angle_gamma   90.00
#
_symmetry.space_group_name_H-M   'P 1'
#
loop_
_entity.id
_entity.type
_entity.pdbx_description
1 polymer ?
#
loop_
_entity_poly.entity_id
_entity_poly.type
_entity_poly.pdbx_seq_one_letter_code
_entity_poly.pdbx_strand_id
1 'polypeptide(L)'
;GKTTVAKGLAKEFNLQYLSGGDVLKEMAKEHGFNSDGDDWWDTEEGMKFLSQREQNSEFDKNLDKKLTDIFNQGGMVITSYTLPWLIDTGVKIWLDGSHESSTQRMKSRDNMSSKNAYEITKSRFDKNKALYKKLYDFNFGEDKDVFDVIIDTDNLTAPQVIDITTERVRKLL
;
A
#
# COMPACT_ATOMS: atom_id res chain seq x y z
N GLY A 1 4.61 0.28 7.19
CA GLY A 1 3.64 0.28 8.30
C GLY A 1 2.23 -0.20 7.94
N LYS A 2 1.84 -0.14 6.66
CA LYS A 2 0.48 -0.53 6.23
C LYS A 2 0.08 -1.93 6.68
N THR A 3 0.91 -2.92 6.41
CA THR A 3 0.64 -4.32 6.77
C THR A 3 0.41 -4.52 8.26
N THR A 4 1.28 -3.94 9.08
CA THR A 4 1.20 -4.04 10.55
C THR A 4 -0.09 -3.43 11.09
N VAL A 5 -0.44 -2.24 10.63
CA VAL A 5 -1.67 -1.55 11.03
C VAL A 5 -2.91 -2.29 10.54
N ALA A 6 -2.92 -2.74 9.29
CA ALA A 6 -4.05 -3.47 8.71
C ALA A 6 -4.32 -4.80 9.45
N LYS A 7 -3.28 -5.54 9.79
CA LYS A 7 -3.41 -6.77 10.60
C LYS A 7 -3.91 -6.48 12.01
N GLY A 8 -3.45 -5.38 12.63
CA GLY A 8 -3.95 -4.91 13.93
C GLY A 8 -5.44 -4.58 13.89
N LEU A 9 -5.88 -3.83 12.88
CA LEU A 9 -7.29 -3.51 12.68
C LEU A 9 -8.15 -4.76 12.41
N ALA A 10 -7.66 -5.67 11.57
CA ALA A 10 -8.36 -6.91 11.27
C ALA A 10 -8.60 -7.74 12.54
N LYS A 11 -7.60 -7.84 13.42
CA LYS A 11 -7.71 -8.49 14.71
C LYS A 11 -8.73 -7.79 15.62
N GLU A 12 -8.64 -6.48 15.74
CA GLU A 12 -9.48 -5.68 16.64
C GLU A 12 -10.96 -5.73 16.25
N PHE A 13 -11.26 -5.72 14.96
CA PHE A 13 -12.63 -5.73 14.44
C PHE A 13 -13.11 -7.13 14.01
N ASN A 14 -12.33 -8.19 14.28
CA ASN A 14 -12.63 -9.56 13.86
C ASN A 14 -12.91 -9.68 12.35
N LEU A 15 -12.05 -9.09 11.55
CA LEU A 15 -12.11 -9.08 10.08
C LEU A 15 -10.96 -9.89 9.49
N GLN A 16 -11.10 -10.28 8.24
CA GLN A 16 -10.01 -10.87 7.46
C GLN A 16 -9.09 -9.79 6.90
N TYR A 17 -7.84 -10.13 6.69
CA TYR A 17 -6.83 -9.26 6.09
C TYR A 17 -6.42 -9.74 4.71
N LEU A 18 -6.29 -8.81 3.77
CA LEU A 18 -5.74 -9.06 2.43
C LEU A 18 -4.78 -7.94 2.03
N SER A 19 -3.62 -8.32 1.52
CA SER A 19 -2.65 -7.38 0.94
C SER A 19 -2.77 -7.33 -0.58
N GLY A 20 -3.05 -6.15 -1.11
CA GLY A 20 -3.00 -5.91 -2.56
C GLY A 20 -1.61 -6.17 -3.13
N GLY A 21 -0.56 -5.85 -2.36
CA GLY A 21 0.82 -6.15 -2.74
C GLY A 21 1.10 -7.65 -2.88
N ASP A 22 0.56 -8.48 -1.99
CA ASP A 22 0.74 -9.93 -2.07
C ASP A 22 -0.01 -10.51 -3.28
N VAL A 23 -1.20 -10.04 -3.58
CA VAL A 23 -1.94 -10.43 -4.79
C VAL A 23 -1.17 -10.04 -6.05
N LEU A 24 -0.58 -8.85 -6.07
CA LEU A 24 0.24 -8.40 -7.20
C LEU A 24 1.52 -9.24 -7.37
N LYS A 25 2.14 -9.68 -6.26
CA LYS A 25 3.27 -10.62 -6.30
C LYS A 25 2.90 -11.96 -6.93
N GLU A 26 1.73 -12.50 -6.59
CA GLU A 26 1.25 -13.74 -7.22
C GLU A 26 1.04 -13.55 -8.73
N MET A 27 0.50 -12.41 -9.15
CA MET A 27 0.41 -12.08 -10.58
C MET A 27 1.79 -11.98 -11.24
N ALA A 28 2.80 -11.43 -10.55
CA ALA A 28 4.16 -11.39 -11.04
C ALA A 28 4.75 -12.80 -11.23
N LYS A 29 4.51 -13.72 -10.28
CA LYS A 29 4.94 -15.13 -10.42
C LYS A 29 4.34 -15.80 -11.65
N GLU A 30 3.07 -15.58 -11.92
CA GLU A 30 2.39 -16.09 -13.12
C GLU A 30 3.05 -15.59 -14.43
N HIS A 31 3.72 -14.44 -14.38
CA HIS A 31 4.46 -13.85 -15.52
C HIS A 31 5.97 -14.12 -15.48
N GLY A 32 6.42 -15.07 -14.64
CA GLY A 32 7.80 -15.56 -14.64
C GLY A 32 8.78 -14.81 -13.74
N PHE A 33 8.30 -13.88 -12.91
CA PHE A 33 9.14 -13.21 -11.91
C PHE A 33 9.30 -14.06 -10.64
N ASN A 34 10.51 -14.09 -10.07
CA ASN A 34 10.71 -14.63 -8.73
C ASN A 34 10.39 -13.53 -7.70
N SER A 35 9.20 -13.56 -7.14
CA SER A 35 8.71 -12.51 -6.25
C SER A 35 8.71 -12.92 -4.77
N ASP A 36 9.66 -13.75 -4.36
CA ASP A 36 9.80 -14.19 -2.98
C ASP A 36 10.49 -13.11 -2.12
N GLY A 37 10.08 -13.01 -0.86
CA GLY A 37 10.61 -12.09 0.13
C GLY A 37 9.83 -10.77 0.25
N ASP A 38 9.90 -10.17 1.45
CA ASP A 38 9.20 -8.91 1.77
C ASP A 38 9.85 -7.69 1.11
N ASP A 39 11.13 -7.81 0.77
CA ASP A 39 11.95 -6.78 0.13
C ASP A 39 11.95 -6.84 -1.40
N TRP A 40 11.23 -7.80 -1.99
CA TRP A 40 11.22 -8.02 -3.45
C TRP A 40 10.93 -6.73 -4.26
N TRP A 41 10.03 -5.88 -3.76
CA TRP A 41 9.66 -4.61 -4.42
C TRP A 41 10.84 -3.66 -4.62
N ASP A 42 11.86 -3.79 -3.80
CA ASP A 42 13.05 -2.94 -3.77
C ASP A 42 14.22 -3.58 -4.52
N THR A 43 14.02 -4.77 -5.08
CA THR A 43 15.01 -5.49 -5.88
C THR A 43 14.97 -5.04 -7.35
N GLU A 44 16.01 -5.41 -8.11
CA GLU A 44 16.07 -5.16 -9.55
C GLU A 44 14.89 -5.82 -10.30
N GLU A 45 14.51 -7.05 -9.92
CA GLU A 45 13.36 -7.75 -10.50
C GLU A 45 12.03 -7.03 -10.19
N GLY A 46 11.85 -6.58 -8.95
CA GLY A 46 10.69 -5.79 -8.56
C GLY A 46 10.57 -4.49 -9.36
N MET A 47 11.68 -3.82 -9.60
CA MET A 47 11.73 -2.60 -10.43
C MET A 47 11.48 -2.88 -11.91
N LYS A 48 11.94 -4.00 -12.43
CA LYS A 48 11.59 -4.45 -13.80
C LYS A 48 10.10 -4.72 -13.93
N PHE A 49 9.50 -5.39 -12.96
CA PHE A 49 8.06 -5.63 -12.95
C PHE A 49 7.27 -4.34 -12.90
N LEU A 50 7.68 -3.37 -12.08
CA LEU A 50 7.06 -2.04 -12.04
C LEU A 50 7.13 -1.36 -13.42
N SER A 51 8.27 -1.45 -14.11
CA SER A 51 8.42 -0.89 -15.46
C SER A 51 7.50 -1.56 -16.47
N GLN A 52 7.28 -2.86 -16.36
CA GLN A 52 6.30 -3.56 -17.21
C GLN A 52 4.86 -3.14 -16.91
N ARG A 53 4.51 -2.90 -15.65
CA ARG A 53 3.20 -2.36 -15.26
C ARG A 53 2.95 -0.98 -15.85
N GLU A 54 3.98 -0.15 -15.92
CA GLU A 54 3.90 1.18 -16.57
C GLU A 54 3.57 1.09 -18.06
N GLN A 55 4.03 0.03 -18.73
CA GLN A 55 3.80 -0.21 -20.16
C GLN A 55 2.49 -0.96 -20.44
N ASN A 56 2.04 -1.80 -19.51
CA ASN A 56 0.84 -2.62 -19.66
C ASN A 56 -0.11 -2.38 -18.48
N SER A 57 -1.11 -1.56 -18.70
CA SER A 57 -2.09 -1.18 -17.69
C SER A 57 -3.02 -2.31 -17.23
N GLU A 58 -3.06 -3.43 -17.92
CA GLU A 58 -3.96 -4.55 -17.59
C GLU A 58 -3.61 -5.18 -16.24
N PHE A 59 -2.34 -5.24 -15.85
CA PHE A 59 -1.93 -5.76 -14.55
C PHE A 59 -2.66 -5.06 -13.40
N ASP A 60 -2.56 -3.74 -13.36
CA ASP A 60 -3.12 -2.95 -12.26
C ASP A 60 -4.65 -2.89 -12.33
N LYS A 61 -5.22 -2.76 -13.52
CA LYS A 61 -6.68 -2.76 -13.70
C LYS A 61 -7.32 -4.08 -13.27
N ASN A 62 -6.70 -5.22 -13.62
CA ASN A 62 -7.19 -6.54 -13.22
C ASN A 62 -7.05 -6.75 -11.71
N LEU A 63 -5.94 -6.32 -11.11
CA LEU A 63 -5.74 -6.35 -9.66
C LEU A 63 -6.82 -5.52 -8.95
N ASP A 64 -7.03 -4.29 -9.37
CA ASP A 64 -7.95 -3.35 -8.73
C ASP A 64 -9.39 -3.83 -8.84
N LYS A 65 -9.78 -4.41 -9.97
CA LYS A 65 -11.09 -5.05 -10.14
C LYS A 65 -11.27 -6.22 -9.17
N LYS A 66 -10.27 -7.10 -9.09
CA LYS A 66 -10.29 -8.26 -8.19
C LYS A 66 -10.41 -7.83 -6.73
N LEU A 67 -9.63 -6.85 -6.31
CA LEU A 67 -9.68 -6.33 -4.94
C LEU A 67 -11.01 -5.63 -4.64
N THR A 68 -11.57 -4.90 -5.59
CA THR A 68 -12.89 -4.26 -5.47
C THR A 68 -13.99 -5.30 -5.26
N ASP A 69 -13.99 -6.37 -6.06
CA ASP A 69 -14.98 -7.45 -5.95
C ASP A 69 -14.88 -8.15 -4.58
N ILE A 70 -13.66 -8.42 -4.10
CA ILE A 70 -13.43 -9.01 -2.77
C ILE A 70 -13.91 -8.06 -1.66
N PHE A 71 -13.57 -6.78 -1.75
CA PHE A 71 -13.97 -5.78 -0.75
C PHE A 71 -15.50 -5.64 -0.65
N ASN A 72 -16.20 -5.66 -1.78
CA ASN A 72 -17.65 -5.56 -1.83
C ASN A 72 -18.38 -6.77 -1.22
N GLN A 73 -17.69 -7.89 -1.02
CA GLN A 73 -18.22 -9.04 -0.27
C GLN A 73 -18.28 -8.77 1.25
N GLY A 74 -17.56 -7.78 1.74
CA GLY A 74 -17.51 -7.38 3.15
C GLY A 74 -16.56 -8.22 4.01
N GLY A 75 -16.41 -7.82 5.27
CA GLY A 75 -15.62 -8.56 6.27
C GLY A 75 -14.11 -8.49 6.09
N MET A 76 -13.59 -7.49 5.37
CA MET A 76 -12.17 -7.41 4.99
C MET A 76 -11.52 -6.11 5.42
N VAL A 77 -10.24 -6.19 5.79
CA VAL A 77 -9.30 -5.07 5.77
C VAL A 77 -8.33 -5.31 4.62
N ILE A 78 -8.29 -4.40 3.66
CA ILE A 78 -7.45 -4.51 2.47
C ILE A 78 -6.43 -3.37 2.45
N THR A 79 -5.16 -3.69 2.19
CA THR A 79 -4.14 -2.71 1.84
C THR A 79 -4.05 -2.58 0.34
N SER A 80 -4.17 -1.35 -0.17
CA SER A 80 -4.10 -1.05 -1.60
C SER A 80 -3.58 0.38 -1.81
N TYR A 81 -2.87 0.60 -2.91
CA TYR A 81 -2.46 1.94 -3.32
C TYR A 81 -3.57 2.71 -4.05
N THR A 82 -4.59 2.05 -4.54
CA THR A 82 -5.55 2.63 -5.50
C THR A 82 -7.00 2.57 -5.04
N LEU A 83 -7.41 1.51 -4.35
CA LEU A 83 -8.81 1.28 -4.00
C LEU A 83 -9.51 2.47 -3.35
N PRO A 84 -8.93 3.23 -2.42
CA PRO A 84 -9.62 4.37 -1.83
C PRO A 84 -10.14 5.41 -2.83
N TRP A 85 -9.47 5.56 -3.97
CA TRP A 85 -9.94 6.45 -5.04
C TRP A 85 -10.92 5.81 -6.02
N LEU A 86 -11.04 4.47 -6.02
CA LEU A 86 -11.82 3.71 -6.99
C LEU A 86 -13.19 3.26 -6.47
N ILE A 87 -13.38 3.21 -5.16
CA ILE A 87 -14.61 2.72 -4.52
C ILE A 87 -15.25 3.81 -3.66
N ASP A 88 -16.57 3.75 -3.52
CA ASP A 88 -17.35 4.73 -2.76
C ASP A 88 -17.73 4.25 -1.36
N THR A 89 -17.46 2.99 -1.03
CA THR A 89 -17.86 2.35 0.23
C THR A 89 -16.65 2.03 1.12
N GLY A 90 -16.93 1.76 2.40
CA GLY A 90 -15.93 1.39 3.39
C GLY A 90 -15.22 2.56 4.03
N VAL A 91 -14.52 2.29 5.13
CA VAL A 91 -13.68 3.28 5.82
C VAL A 91 -12.31 3.35 5.15
N LYS A 92 -11.95 4.53 4.69
CA LYS A 92 -10.70 4.77 3.94
C LYS A 92 -9.68 5.44 4.86
N ILE A 93 -8.51 4.82 4.99
CA ILE A 93 -7.47 5.21 5.93
C ILE A 93 -6.18 5.50 5.17
N TRP A 94 -5.60 6.67 5.41
CA TRP A 94 -4.27 7.05 4.92
C TRP A 94 -3.28 7.13 6.09
N LEU A 95 -2.19 6.39 5.97
CA LEU A 95 -1.05 6.51 6.87
C LEU A 95 -0.03 7.42 6.21
N ASP A 96 0.08 8.63 6.72
CA ASP A 96 1.05 9.61 6.23
C ASP A 96 2.41 9.39 6.89
N GLY A 97 3.48 9.65 6.15
CA GLY A 97 4.83 9.51 6.65
C GLY A 97 5.82 10.16 5.67
N SER A 98 6.87 10.77 6.20
CA SER A 98 7.93 11.35 5.40
C SER A 98 8.74 10.28 4.66
N HIS A 99 9.43 10.69 3.59
CA HIS A 99 10.39 9.82 2.91
C HIS A 99 11.54 9.42 3.82
N GLU A 100 11.94 10.30 4.73
CA GLU A 100 12.97 10.03 5.75
C GLU A 100 12.55 8.89 6.67
N SER A 101 11.35 8.94 7.23
CA SER A 101 10.80 7.88 8.08
C SER A 101 10.64 6.56 7.32
N SER A 102 10.21 6.62 6.07
CA SER A 102 10.10 5.44 5.20
C SER A 102 11.47 4.82 4.91
N THR A 103 12.48 5.67 4.69
CA THR A 103 13.87 5.27 4.49
C THR A 103 14.44 4.56 5.72
N GLN A 104 14.19 5.10 6.91
CA GLN A 104 14.62 4.49 8.18
C GLN A 104 14.02 3.10 8.37
N ARG A 105 12.73 2.95 8.12
CA ARG A 105 12.04 1.66 8.21
C ARG A 105 12.58 0.64 7.20
N MET A 106 12.81 1.06 5.95
CA MET A 106 13.38 0.21 4.91
C MET A 106 14.81 -0.21 5.25
N LYS A 107 15.65 0.73 5.68
CA LYS A 107 17.03 0.46 6.09
C LYS A 107 17.09 -0.57 7.22
N SER A 108 16.24 -0.43 8.22
CA SER A 108 16.16 -1.36 9.35
C SER A 108 15.70 -2.76 8.93
N ARG A 109 14.74 -2.84 8.00
CA ARG A 109 14.20 -4.10 7.49
C ARG A 109 15.18 -4.81 6.54
N ASP A 110 15.78 -4.09 5.60
CA ASP A 110 16.45 -4.66 4.43
C ASP A 110 17.99 -4.56 4.50
N ASN A 111 18.52 -4.01 5.59
CA ASN A 111 19.97 -3.83 5.83
C ASN A 111 20.69 -3.08 4.68
N MET A 112 20.06 -2.03 4.16
CA MET A 112 20.58 -1.20 3.07
C MET A 112 21.29 0.05 3.57
N SER A 113 22.12 0.67 2.71
CA SER A 113 22.64 2.01 2.98
C SER A 113 21.53 3.06 2.95
N SER A 114 21.65 4.12 3.77
CA SER A 114 20.61 5.17 3.84
C SER A 114 20.37 5.86 2.51
N LYS A 115 21.42 6.10 1.72
CA LYS A 115 21.31 6.73 0.39
C LYS A 115 20.51 5.86 -0.58
N ASN A 116 20.87 4.57 -0.69
CA ASN A 116 20.16 3.64 -1.59
C ASN A 116 18.71 3.45 -1.17
N ALA A 117 18.44 3.30 0.12
CA ALA A 117 17.09 3.16 0.64
C ALA A 117 16.23 4.39 0.31
N TYR A 118 16.77 5.59 0.45
CA TYR A 118 16.05 6.83 0.11
C TYR A 118 15.74 6.91 -1.39
N GLU A 119 16.73 6.66 -2.25
CA GLU A 119 16.56 6.71 -3.70
C GLU A 119 15.54 5.68 -4.21
N ILE A 120 15.60 4.45 -3.69
CA ILE A 120 14.65 3.39 -4.05
C ILE A 120 13.24 3.76 -3.59
N THR A 121 13.06 4.20 -2.36
CA THR A 121 11.76 4.61 -1.81
C THR A 121 11.14 5.74 -2.64
N LYS A 122 11.93 6.76 -2.93
CA LYS A 122 11.50 7.91 -3.73
C LYS A 122 11.16 7.50 -5.16
N SER A 123 12.03 6.75 -5.82
CA SER A 123 11.81 6.28 -7.18
C SER A 123 10.54 5.44 -7.30
N ARG A 124 10.32 4.52 -6.37
CA ARG A 124 9.10 3.69 -6.34
C ARG A 124 7.85 4.53 -6.13
N PHE A 125 7.89 5.50 -5.21
CA PHE A 125 6.79 6.41 -4.98
C PHE A 125 6.46 7.23 -6.26
N ASP A 126 7.47 7.85 -6.87
CA ASP A 126 7.29 8.68 -8.06
C ASP A 126 6.74 7.88 -9.25
N LYS A 127 7.22 6.66 -9.46
CA LYS A 127 6.74 5.76 -10.52
C LYS A 127 5.31 5.31 -10.31
N ASN A 128 4.94 4.93 -9.09
CA ASN A 128 3.56 4.56 -8.76
C ASN A 128 2.63 5.78 -8.92
N LYS A 129 3.05 6.95 -8.48
CA LYS A 129 2.29 8.19 -8.66
C LYS A 129 2.01 8.48 -10.14
N ALA A 130 3.02 8.37 -11.00
CA ALA A 130 2.89 8.55 -12.44
C ALA A 130 1.96 7.50 -13.07
N LEU A 131 2.10 6.24 -12.66
CA LEU A 131 1.25 5.15 -13.13
C LEU A 131 -0.23 5.37 -12.80
N TYR A 132 -0.55 5.73 -11.57
CA TYR A 132 -1.94 5.94 -11.15
C TYR A 132 -2.54 7.21 -11.76
N LYS A 133 -1.73 8.25 -11.98
CA LYS A 133 -2.16 9.44 -12.74
C LYS A 133 -2.56 9.06 -14.16
N LYS A 134 -1.75 8.22 -14.81
CA LYS A 134 -2.02 7.72 -16.17
C LYS A 134 -3.28 6.84 -16.23
N LEU A 135 -3.46 5.93 -15.25
CA LEU A 135 -4.54 4.95 -15.25
C LEU A 135 -5.88 5.53 -14.82
N TYR A 136 -5.89 6.39 -13.79
CA TYR A 136 -7.10 6.78 -13.07
C TYR A 136 -7.23 8.29 -12.85
N ASP A 137 -6.27 9.07 -13.28
CA ASP A 137 -6.26 10.54 -13.18
C ASP A 137 -6.39 11.08 -11.75
N PHE A 138 -5.81 10.39 -10.76
CA PHE A 138 -5.66 10.93 -9.41
C PHE A 138 -4.18 11.12 -9.03
N ASN A 139 -3.92 12.02 -8.07
CA ASN A 139 -2.57 12.33 -7.59
C ASN A 139 -2.29 11.59 -6.29
N PHE A 140 -1.65 10.42 -6.40
CA PHE A 140 -1.26 9.58 -5.25
C PHE A 140 -0.41 10.38 -4.25
N GLY A 141 -0.82 10.35 -2.97
CA GLY A 141 -0.16 11.08 -1.90
C GLY A 141 -0.56 12.56 -1.76
N GLU A 142 -1.34 13.11 -2.70
CA GLU A 142 -1.81 14.51 -2.71
C GLU A 142 -3.33 14.62 -2.59
N ASP A 143 -4.08 13.85 -3.38
CA ASP A 143 -5.56 13.84 -3.39
C ASP A 143 -6.11 13.04 -2.21
N LYS A 144 -6.06 13.62 -1.01
CA LYS A 144 -6.40 12.94 0.25
C LYS A 144 -7.85 13.13 0.71
N ASP A 145 -8.67 13.85 -0.05
CA ASP A 145 -10.06 14.16 0.32
C ASP A 145 -10.97 12.93 0.40
N VAL A 146 -10.58 11.83 -0.24
CA VAL A 146 -11.31 10.57 -0.21
C VAL A 146 -11.17 9.81 1.11
N PHE A 147 -10.19 10.16 1.96
CA PHE A 147 -9.91 9.43 3.20
C PHE A 147 -10.75 9.93 4.37
N ASP A 148 -11.31 8.99 5.13
CA ASP A 148 -12.04 9.25 6.36
C ASP A 148 -11.10 9.46 7.56
N VAL A 149 -9.93 8.81 7.54
CA VAL A 149 -8.94 8.84 8.60
C VAL A 149 -7.55 9.08 8.00
N ILE A 150 -6.85 10.11 8.46
CA ILE A 150 -5.46 10.39 8.09
C ILE A 150 -4.63 10.42 9.38
N ILE A 151 -3.58 9.58 9.43
CA ILE A 151 -2.67 9.47 10.58
C ILE A 151 -1.26 9.83 10.15
N ASP A 152 -0.68 10.85 10.76
CA ASP A 152 0.76 11.11 10.67
C ASP A 152 1.51 10.11 11.56
N THR A 153 2.36 9.29 10.94
CA THR A 153 3.05 8.19 11.60
C THR A 153 4.51 8.48 11.96
N ASP A 154 5.02 9.66 11.64
CA ASP A 154 6.45 9.94 11.75
C ASP A 154 7.01 9.81 13.16
N ASN A 155 6.25 10.18 14.17
CA ASN A 155 6.66 10.15 15.57
C ASN A 155 5.91 9.10 16.40
N LEU A 156 5.31 8.10 15.75
CA LEU A 156 4.52 7.07 16.40
C LEU A 156 5.14 5.69 16.23
N THR A 157 5.02 4.86 17.27
CA THR A 157 5.30 3.43 17.19
C THR A 157 4.14 2.70 16.48
N ALA A 158 4.38 1.50 15.98
CA ALA A 158 3.33 0.70 15.35
C ALA A 158 2.13 0.45 16.28
N PRO A 159 2.31 0.08 17.57
CA PRO A 159 1.19 -0.03 18.51
C PRO A 159 0.40 1.26 18.67
N GLN A 160 1.08 2.41 18.77
CA GLN A 160 0.42 3.71 18.87
C GLN A 160 -0.42 4.03 17.62
N VAL A 161 0.10 3.74 16.43
CA VAL A 161 -0.66 3.93 15.18
C VAL A 161 -1.90 3.05 15.15
N ILE A 162 -1.78 1.78 15.57
CA ILE A 162 -2.91 0.85 15.64
C ILE A 162 -3.98 1.37 16.60
N ASP A 163 -3.59 1.80 17.80
CA ASP A 163 -4.52 2.29 18.82
C ASP A 163 -5.28 3.53 18.36
N ILE A 164 -4.56 4.52 17.82
CA ILE A 164 -5.17 5.76 17.31
C ILE A 164 -6.10 5.47 16.14
N THR A 165 -5.67 4.61 15.22
CA THR A 165 -6.48 4.25 14.05
C THR A 165 -7.74 3.51 14.47
N THR A 166 -7.62 2.55 15.37
CA THR A 166 -8.75 1.79 15.93
C THR A 166 -9.78 2.72 16.58
N GLU A 167 -9.32 3.66 17.40
CA GLU A 167 -10.21 4.62 18.06
C GLU A 167 -10.97 5.47 17.03
N ARG A 168 -10.29 5.98 16.02
CA ARG A 168 -10.92 6.80 14.98
C ARG A 168 -11.91 6.01 14.12
N VAL A 169 -11.58 4.78 13.78
CA VAL A 169 -12.49 3.88 13.02
C VAL A 169 -13.74 3.58 13.84
N ARG A 170 -13.62 3.31 15.14
CA ARG A 170 -14.77 3.06 16.02
C ARG A 170 -15.76 4.22 16.05
N LYS A 171 -15.28 5.45 15.98
CA LYS A 171 -16.13 6.65 15.94
C LYS A 171 -16.91 6.78 14.62
N LEU A 172 -16.49 6.12 13.56
CA LEU A 172 -17.15 6.12 12.25
C LEU A 172 -18.16 4.97 12.08
N LEU A 173 -18.06 3.97 12.92
CA LEU A 173 -18.97 2.82 12.93
C LEU A 173 -20.11 3.09 13.92
#